data_799dd2f8bf69a051b6edae2cc4cc3528
#
_entry.id   799dd2f8bf69a051b6edae2cc4cc3528
#
_cell.length_a   1.000
_cell.length_b   1.000
_cell.length_c   1.000
_cell.angle_alpha   90.00
_cell.angle_beta   90.00
_cell.angle_gamma   90.00
#
_symmetry.space_group_name_H-M   'P 1'
#
loop_
_entity.id
_entity.type
_entity.pdbx_description
1 polymer ?
#
loop_
_entity_poly.entity_id
_entity_poly.type
_entity_poly.pdbx_seq_one_letter_code
_entity_poly.pdbx_strand_id
1 'polypeptide(L)'
;MSTTAPPPAELAADPAVQRHILRTLVTAQILSGAGLAAGITVGAVLAKDMLGSTALAGLPSALFTAGSALAAIMVSRISAARGRRPGLTAGYATGAVGSVGVIAAAALDSPVLLFLALFVYGAGSATNLQARYAGADLAAPGHRARAISTVLVATTLGGVLGPNLAAPTGAVAHALHLPRLAGPFLLAGLAYTAAALVLATRLHPDPMLVARAAAAPAA
;
A
#
# COMPACT_ATOMS: atom_id res chain seq x y z
N MET A 1 11.62 8.14 39.05
CA MET A 1 10.57 8.95 38.42
C MET A 1 9.81 8.05 37.46
N SER A 2 8.64 7.54 37.89
CA SER A 2 7.77 6.76 37.00
C SER A 2 7.09 7.73 36.03
N THR A 3 7.57 7.79 34.81
CA THR A 3 6.86 8.45 33.72
C THR A 3 5.64 7.61 33.37
N THR A 4 4.51 7.89 34.01
CA THR A 4 3.21 7.35 33.58
C THR A 4 2.94 7.81 32.16
N ALA A 5 2.68 6.86 31.26
CA ALA A 5 2.31 7.20 29.89
C ALA A 5 1.07 8.13 29.88
N PRO A 6 1.04 9.16 29.02
CA PRO A 6 -0.10 10.08 28.98
C PRO A 6 -1.41 9.35 28.66
N PRO A 7 -2.52 9.79 29.23
CA PRO A 7 -3.82 9.15 29.01
C PRO A 7 -4.24 9.22 27.54
N PRO A 8 -5.00 8.24 27.03
CA PRO A 8 -5.38 8.16 25.62
C PRO A 8 -6.11 9.41 25.09
N ALA A 9 -6.88 10.07 25.91
CA ALA A 9 -7.59 11.31 25.55
C ALA A 9 -6.61 12.47 25.27
N GLU A 10 -5.55 12.61 26.04
CA GLU A 10 -4.49 13.60 25.80
C GLU A 10 -3.73 13.28 24.52
N LEU A 11 -3.36 12.01 24.28
CA LEU A 11 -2.71 11.60 23.04
C LEU A 11 -3.59 11.85 21.80
N ALA A 12 -4.89 11.63 21.91
CA ALA A 12 -5.84 11.88 20.82
C ALA A 12 -5.99 13.38 20.52
N ALA A 13 -5.86 14.24 21.52
CA ALA A 13 -5.96 15.69 21.40
C ALA A 13 -4.64 16.37 21.00
N ASP A 14 -3.49 15.66 21.06
CA ASP A 14 -2.18 16.23 20.80
C ASP A 14 -1.96 16.46 19.29
N PRO A 15 -1.79 17.74 18.85
CA PRO A 15 -1.50 18.04 17.45
C PRO A 15 -0.14 17.49 16.97
N ALA A 16 0.81 17.22 17.88
CA ALA A 16 2.10 16.65 17.52
C ALA A 16 1.97 15.19 17.15
N VAL A 17 1.16 14.43 17.88
CA VAL A 17 0.82 13.02 17.57
C VAL A 17 0.12 12.93 16.22
N GLN A 18 -0.89 13.76 15.96
CA GLN A 18 -1.60 13.79 14.67
C GLN A 18 -0.65 14.15 13.52
N ARG A 19 0.22 15.13 13.68
CA ARG A 19 1.23 15.50 12.66
C ARG A 19 2.21 14.38 12.39
N HIS A 20 2.67 13.66 13.41
CA HIS A 20 3.56 12.52 13.27
C HIS A 20 2.90 11.38 12.47
N ILE A 21 1.66 11.02 12.80
CA ILE A 21 0.86 10.01 12.11
C ILE A 21 0.66 10.40 10.64
N LEU A 22 0.24 11.64 10.36
CA LEU A 22 0.05 12.10 9.00
C LEU A 22 1.35 12.07 8.19
N ARG A 23 2.48 12.51 8.75
CA ARG A 23 3.79 12.43 8.07
C ARG A 23 4.17 10.98 7.74
N THR A 24 3.96 10.06 8.67
CA THR A 24 4.23 8.64 8.47
C THR A 24 3.36 8.07 7.34
N LEU A 25 2.06 8.37 7.34
CA LEU A 25 1.14 7.93 6.30
C LEU A 25 1.46 8.57 4.94
N VAL A 26 1.77 9.86 4.89
CA VAL A 26 2.19 10.57 3.68
C VAL A 26 3.44 9.93 3.07
N THR A 27 4.46 9.65 3.89
CA THR A 27 5.67 8.97 3.43
C THR A 27 5.36 7.60 2.84
N ALA A 28 4.56 6.78 3.55
CA ALA A 28 4.15 5.47 3.06
C ALA A 28 3.33 5.56 1.76
N GLN A 29 2.50 6.60 1.60
CA GLN A 29 1.66 6.80 0.42
C GLN A 29 2.46 7.28 -0.81
N ILE A 30 3.46 8.12 -0.64
CA ILE A 30 4.36 8.49 -1.74
C ILE A 30 5.08 7.25 -2.25
N LEU A 31 5.63 6.44 -1.34
CA LEU A 31 6.30 5.19 -1.70
C LEU A 31 5.34 4.22 -2.41
N SER A 32 4.19 3.90 -1.79
CA SER A 32 3.25 2.93 -2.34
C SER A 32 2.55 3.39 -3.62
N GLY A 33 2.41 4.71 -3.82
CA GLY A 33 1.83 5.28 -5.03
C GLY A 33 2.65 4.94 -6.28
N ALA A 34 3.97 4.95 -6.18
CA ALA A 34 4.87 4.53 -7.28
C ALA A 34 4.65 3.05 -7.63
N GLY A 35 4.48 2.19 -6.62
CA GLY A 35 4.17 0.78 -6.82
C GLY A 35 2.80 0.57 -7.48
N LEU A 36 1.77 1.28 -7.02
CA LEU A 36 0.42 1.16 -7.56
C LEU A 36 0.37 1.45 -9.07
N ALA A 37 1.05 2.51 -9.50
CA ALA A 37 1.08 2.91 -10.91
C ALA A 37 1.71 1.83 -11.81
N ALA A 38 2.74 1.14 -11.34
CA ALA A 38 3.39 0.06 -12.07
C ALA A 38 2.42 -1.09 -12.40
N GLY A 39 1.63 -1.54 -11.42
CA GLY A 39 0.67 -2.64 -11.61
C GLY A 39 -0.42 -2.33 -12.62
N ILE A 40 -0.98 -1.13 -12.55
CA ILE A 40 -2.09 -0.71 -13.43
C ILE A 40 -1.61 -0.58 -14.89
N THR A 41 -0.44 0.04 -15.11
CA THR A 41 0.03 0.36 -16.47
C THR A 41 0.69 -0.82 -17.17
N VAL A 42 1.44 -1.64 -16.44
CA VAL A 42 2.32 -2.66 -17.02
C VAL A 42 1.75 -4.09 -16.90
N GLY A 43 0.93 -4.37 -15.88
CA GLY A 43 0.38 -5.72 -15.66
C GLY A 43 -0.42 -6.26 -16.84
N ALA A 44 -1.27 -5.43 -17.46
CA ALA A 44 -2.04 -5.82 -18.64
C ALA A 44 -1.16 -6.01 -19.89
N VAL A 45 -0.13 -5.16 -20.05
CA VAL A 45 0.81 -5.26 -21.17
C VAL A 45 1.65 -6.53 -21.05
N LEU A 46 2.17 -6.83 -19.85
CA LEU A 46 2.93 -8.05 -19.57
C LEU A 46 2.08 -9.30 -19.84
N ALA A 47 0.82 -9.32 -19.41
CA ALA A 47 -0.07 -10.44 -19.67
C ALA A 47 -0.36 -10.64 -21.17
N LYS A 48 -0.53 -9.55 -21.93
CA LYS A 48 -0.70 -9.61 -23.38
C LYS A 48 0.55 -10.16 -24.08
N ASP A 49 1.73 -9.74 -23.65
CA ASP A 49 3.01 -10.19 -24.18
C ASP A 49 3.17 -11.71 -23.98
N MET A 50 2.92 -12.20 -22.77
CA MET A 50 3.03 -13.62 -22.41
C MET A 50 1.97 -14.50 -23.05
N LEU A 51 0.74 -14.00 -23.28
CA LEU A 51 -0.36 -14.80 -23.83
C LEU A 51 -0.41 -14.79 -25.37
N GLY A 52 0.25 -13.83 -26.02
CA GLY A 52 0.20 -13.64 -27.46
C GLY A 52 -1.20 -13.36 -28.02
N SER A 53 -2.21 -13.09 -27.15
CA SER A 53 -3.61 -12.95 -27.49
C SER A 53 -4.29 -11.84 -26.69
N THR A 54 -5.28 -11.19 -27.31
CA THR A 54 -6.14 -10.19 -26.66
C THR A 54 -7.41 -10.80 -26.05
N ALA A 55 -7.69 -12.07 -26.27
CA ALA A 55 -8.92 -12.73 -25.80
C ALA A 55 -9.09 -12.68 -24.27
N LEU A 56 -7.99 -12.69 -23.53
CA LEU A 56 -7.97 -12.65 -22.06
C LEU A 56 -7.46 -11.31 -21.51
N ALA A 57 -7.46 -10.24 -22.32
CA ALA A 57 -6.89 -8.94 -21.94
C ALA A 57 -7.52 -8.31 -20.68
N GLY A 58 -8.77 -8.64 -20.35
CA GLY A 58 -9.45 -8.17 -19.15
C GLY A 58 -9.14 -8.98 -17.88
N LEU A 59 -8.64 -10.21 -18.01
CA LEU A 59 -8.43 -11.12 -16.87
C LEU A 59 -7.40 -10.60 -15.86
N PRO A 60 -6.25 -10.02 -16.26
CA PRO A 60 -5.29 -9.41 -15.33
C PRO A 60 -5.93 -8.34 -14.44
N SER A 61 -6.71 -7.43 -15.04
CA SER A 61 -7.39 -6.36 -14.31
C SER A 61 -8.49 -6.88 -13.40
N ALA A 62 -9.23 -7.89 -13.84
CA ALA A 62 -10.27 -8.53 -13.03
C ALA A 62 -9.67 -9.22 -11.80
N LEU A 63 -8.58 -9.97 -11.96
CA LEU A 63 -7.91 -10.67 -10.87
C LEU A 63 -7.25 -9.68 -9.89
N PHE A 64 -6.60 -8.64 -10.40
CA PHE A 64 -6.07 -7.55 -9.58
C PHE A 64 -7.17 -6.89 -8.73
N THR A 65 -8.33 -6.61 -9.34
CA THR A 65 -9.47 -6.00 -8.64
C THR A 65 -10.07 -6.96 -7.61
N ALA A 66 -10.24 -8.23 -7.95
CA ALA A 66 -10.75 -9.25 -7.03
C ALA A 66 -9.80 -9.45 -5.83
N GLY A 67 -8.49 -9.49 -6.09
CA GLY A 67 -7.47 -9.55 -5.04
C GLY A 67 -7.49 -8.32 -4.14
N SER A 68 -7.66 -7.13 -4.73
CA SER A 68 -7.81 -5.88 -3.98
C SER A 68 -9.06 -5.91 -3.09
N ALA A 69 -10.19 -6.40 -3.59
CA ALA A 69 -11.42 -6.51 -2.81
C ALA A 69 -11.27 -7.46 -1.62
N LEU A 70 -10.67 -8.65 -1.84
CA LEU A 70 -10.40 -9.59 -0.75
C LEU A 70 -9.43 -9.00 0.28
N ALA A 71 -8.36 -8.37 -0.19
CA ALA A 71 -7.36 -7.74 0.68
C ALA A 71 -7.97 -6.58 1.49
N ALA A 72 -8.91 -5.81 0.93
CA ALA A 72 -9.62 -4.76 1.66
C ALA A 72 -10.35 -5.34 2.89
N ILE A 73 -11.01 -6.49 2.74
CA ILE A 73 -11.67 -7.19 3.85
C ILE A 73 -10.63 -7.65 4.89
N MET A 74 -9.53 -8.26 4.45
CA MET A 74 -8.50 -8.77 5.35
C MET A 74 -7.80 -7.65 6.12
N VAL A 75 -7.34 -6.60 5.43
CA VAL A 75 -6.71 -5.42 6.05
C VAL A 75 -7.66 -4.75 7.03
N SER A 76 -8.95 -4.63 6.66
CA SER A 76 -9.98 -4.06 7.54
C SER A 76 -10.17 -4.91 8.81
N ARG A 77 -10.27 -6.23 8.69
CA ARG A 77 -10.38 -7.15 9.82
C ARG A 77 -9.16 -7.11 10.74
N ILE A 78 -7.96 -7.13 10.19
CA ILE A 78 -6.72 -7.02 10.98
C ILE A 78 -6.66 -5.67 11.68
N SER A 79 -6.99 -4.58 10.97
CA SER A 79 -7.04 -3.23 11.55
C SER A 79 -8.07 -3.13 12.66
N ALA A 80 -9.25 -3.73 12.48
CA ALA A 80 -10.29 -3.77 13.50
C ALA A 80 -9.86 -4.54 14.76
N ALA A 81 -9.13 -5.63 14.61
CA ALA A 81 -8.70 -6.47 15.72
C ALA A 81 -7.43 -5.95 16.44
N ARG A 82 -6.46 -5.41 15.67
CA ARG A 82 -5.11 -5.14 16.16
C ARG A 82 -4.62 -3.70 15.94
N GLY A 83 -5.43 -2.85 15.33
CA GLY A 83 -5.06 -1.47 14.97
C GLY A 83 -4.64 -1.29 13.51
N ARG A 84 -4.48 -0.03 13.09
CA ARG A 84 -4.11 0.35 11.72
C ARG A 84 -2.71 -0.13 11.33
N ARG A 85 -1.76 -0.03 12.24
CA ARG A 85 -0.37 -0.39 11.99
C ARG A 85 -0.21 -1.82 11.47
N PRO A 86 -0.62 -2.89 12.17
CA PRO A 86 -0.48 -4.25 11.66
C PRO A 86 -1.31 -4.50 10.41
N GLY A 87 -2.51 -3.93 10.29
CA GLY A 87 -3.35 -4.10 9.10
C GLY A 87 -2.71 -3.53 7.85
N LEU A 88 -2.28 -2.27 7.88
CA LEU A 88 -1.65 -1.60 6.74
C LEU A 88 -0.28 -2.20 6.40
N THR A 89 0.51 -2.57 7.42
CA THR A 89 1.80 -3.24 7.22
C THR A 89 1.62 -4.57 6.51
N ALA A 90 0.68 -5.41 6.96
CA ALA A 90 0.39 -6.70 6.34
C ALA A 90 -0.08 -6.53 4.89
N GLY A 91 -0.94 -5.56 4.62
CA GLY A 91 -1.45 -5.31 3.28
C GLY A 91 -0.36 -4.89 2.28
N TYR A 92 0.54 -3.97 2.66
CA TYR A 92 1.66 -3.60 1.79
C TYR A 92 2.70 -4.72 1.66
N ALA A 93 2.99 -5.47 2.72
CA ALA A 93 3.85 -6.64 2.64
C ALA A 93 3.30 -7.70 1.66
N THR A 94 1.98 -7.94 1.70
CA THR A 94 1.30 -8.83 0.73
C THR A 94 1.43 -8.29 -0.70
N GLY A 95 1.27 -6.97 -0.91
CA GLY A 95 1.49 -6.34 -2.21
C GLY A 95 2.94 -6.50 -2.71
N ALA A 96 3.92 -6.39 -1.81
CA ALA A 96 5.34 -6.63 -2.13
C ALA A 96 5.59 -8.09 -2.54
N VAL A 97 5.00 -9.06 -1.84
CA VAL A 97 5.05 -10.49 -2.23
C VAL A 97 4.43 -10.69 -3.61
N GLY A 98 3.28 -10.05 -3.89
CA GLY A 98 2.67 -10.07 -5.22
C GLY A 98 3.61 -9.53 -6.31
N SER A 99 4.35 -8.44 -6.03
CA SER A 99 5.35 -7.90 -6.97
C SER A 99 6.46 -8.90 -7.29
N VAL A 100 6.99 -9.57 -6.27
CA VAL A 100 8.00 -10.64 -6.45
C VAL A 100 7.42 -11.79 -7.28
N GLY A 101 6.17 -12.16 -7.01
CA GLY A 101 5.46 -13.17 -7.80
C GLY A 101 5.33 -12.80 -9.28
N VAL A 102 5.03 -11.53 -9.61
CA VAL A 102 4.97 -11.04 -11.00
C VAL A 102 6.35 -11.11 -11.66
N ILE A 103 7.41 -10.73 -10.96
CA ILE A 103 8.78 -10.82 -11.47
C ILE A 103 9.14 -12.29 -11.75
N ALA A 104 8.84 -13.19 -10.83
CA ALA A 104 9.07 -14.64 -11.01
C ALA A 104 8.24 -15.19 -12.18
N ALA A 105 6.98 -14.77 -12.33
CA ALA A 105 6.12 -15.15 -13.46
C ALA A 105 6.71 -14.73 -14.80
N ALA A 106 7.24 -13.51 -14.88
CA ALA A 106 7.90 -12.97 -16.07
C ALA A 106 9.21 -13.70 -16.38
N ALA A 107 9.98 -14.07 -15.35
CA ALA A 107 11.25 -14.82 -15.52
C ALA A 107 11.02 -16.27 -15.96
N LEU A 108 9.90 -16.89 -15.52
CA LEU A 108 9.56 -18.29 -15.82
C LEU A 108 8.62 -18.43 -17.03
N ASP A 109 8.26 -17.32 -17.67
CA ASP A 109 7.26 -17.25 -18.76
C ASP A 109 5.96 -18.01 -18.43
N SER A 110 5.45 -17.80 -17.19
CA SER A 110 4.28 -18.51 -16.66
C SER A 110 3.06 -17.62 -16.51
N PRO A 111 2.08 -17.66 -17.43
CA PRO A 111 0.85 -16.88 -17.33
C PRO A 111 0.02 -17.21 -16.08
N VAL A 112 -0.01 -18.48 -15.67
CA VAL A 112 -0.75 -18.91 -14.48
C VAL A 112 -0.18 -18.24 -13.22
N LEU A 113 1.15 -18.25 -13.09
CA LEU A 113 1.82 -17.57 -11.97
C LEU A 113 1.59 -16.07 -12.02
N LEU A 114 1.59 -15.45 -13.21
CA LEU A 114 1.29 -14.04 -13.38
C LEU A 114 -0.11 -13.69 -12.85
N PHE A 115 -1.11 -14.47 -13.18
CA PHE A 115 -2.49 -14.23 -12.72
C PHE A 115 -2.62 -14.36 -11.21
N LEU A 116 -2.02 -15.37 -10.60
CA LEU A 116 -1.99 -15.53 -9.14
C LEU A 116 -1.23 -14.37 -8.48
N ALA A 117 -0.10 -13.98 -9.04
CA ALA A 117 0.70 -12.88 -8.53
C ALA A 117 -0.02 -11.53 -8.62
N LEU A 118 -0.73 -11.25 -9.72
CA LEU A 118 -1.54 -10.03 -9.86
C LEU A 118 -2.71 -9.99 -8.87
N PHE A 119 -3.33 -11.12 -8.59
CA PHE A 119 -4.35 -11.22 -7.54
C PHE A 119 -3.76 -10.83 -6.17
N VAL A 120 -2.62 -11.38 -5.79
CA VAL A 120 -1.94 -11.05 -4.53
C VAL A 120 -1.45 -9.60 -4.53
N TYR A 121 -0.95 -9.10 -5.65
CA TYR A 121 -0.49 -7.72 -5.83
C TYR A 121 -1.60 -6.68 -5.58
N GLY A 122 -2.86 -7.02 -5.84
CA GLY A 122 -4.02 -6.20 -5.56
C GLY A 122 -4.11 -5.72 -4.11
N ALA A 123 -3.48 -6.43 -3.17
CA ALA A 123 -3.45 -6.04 -1.76
C ALA A 123 -2.81 -4.65 -1.53
N GLY A 124 -1.80 -4.28 -2.32
CA GLY A 124 -1.19 -2.96 -2.26
C GLY A 124 -2.19 -1.84 -2.58
N SER A 125 -3.07 -2.05 -3.58
CA SER A 125 -4.13 -1.09 -3.95
C SER A 125 -5.16 -0.92 -2.84
N ALA A 126 -5.65 -2.01 -2.25
CA ALA A 126 -6.58 -1.98 -1.13
C ALA A 126 -6.00 -1.24 0.08
N THR A 127 -4.73 -1.52 0.40
CA THR A 127 -4.03 -0.91 1.52
C THR A 127 -3.84 0.59 1.31
N ASN A 128 -3.55 1.01 0.08
CA ASN A 128 -3.43 2.41 -0.30
C ASN A 128 -4.74 3.18 -0.01
N LEU A 129 -5.89 2.59 -0.31
CA LEU A 129 -7.19 3.18 0.02
C LEU A 129 -7.43 3.24 1.54
N GLN A 130 -7.10 2.17 2.28
CA GLN A 130 -7.27 2.09 3.73
C GLN A 130 -6.40 3.10 4.49
N ALA A 131 -5.17 3.35 4.03
CA ALA A 131 -4.26 4.30 4.66
C ALA A 131 -4.77 5.73 4.64
N ARG A 132 -5.60 6.12 3.64
CA ARG A 132 -6.23 7.45 3.58
C ARG A 132 -7.16 7.67 4.77
N TYR A 133 -7.94 6.65 5.15
CA TYR A 133 -8.86 6.73 6.30
C TYR A 133 -8.11 6.73 7.62
N ALA A 134 -6.98 6.02 7.72
CA ALA A 134 -6.15 6.04 8.92
C ALA A 134 -5.64 7.45 9.27
N GLY A 135 -5.43 8.32 8.28
CA GLY A 135 -5.08 9.71 8.48
C GLY A 135 -6.13 10.55 9.20
N ALA A 136 -7.40 10.12 9.16
CA ALA A 136 -8.51 10.82 9.78
C ALA A 136 -8.90 10.27 11.17
N ASP A 137 -8.32 9.15 11.61
CA ASP A 137 -8.74 8.47 12.85
C ASP A 137 -8.59 9.34 14.09
N LEU A 138 -7.55 10.20 14.17
CA LEU A 138 -7.34 11.17 15.26
C LEU A 138 -7.65 12.63 14.88
N ALA A 139 -8.08 12.88 13.64
CA ALA A 139 -8.38 14.23 13.20
C ALA A 139 -9.68 14.73 13.82
N ALA A 140 -9.66 15.98 14.33
CA ALA A 140 -10.86 16.67 14.77
C ALA A 140 -11.93 16.67 13.66
N PRO A 141 -13.24 16.64 13.99
CA PRO A 141 -14.32 16.50 13.01
C PRO A 141 -14.21 17.45 11.81
N GLY A 142 -13.88 18.73 12.05
CA GLY A 142 -13.71 19.74 10.99
C GLY A 142 -12.43 19.58 10.14
N HIS A 143 -11.48 18.72 10.54
CA HIS A 143 -10.20 18.53 9.85
C HIS A 143 -10.08 17.16 9.18
N ARG A 144 -11.04 16.25 9.33
CA ARG A 144 -11.02 14.89 8.78
C ARG A 144 -10.85 14.86 7.27
N ALA A 145 -11.63 15.67 6.56
CA ALA A 145 -11.55 15.76 5.10
C ALA A 145 -10.16 16.22 4.64
N ARG A 146 -9.57 17.22 5.33
CA ARG A 146 -8.21 17.70 5.03
C ARG A 146 -7.16 16.61 5.27
N ALA A 147 -7.27 15.84 6.36
CA ALA A 147 -6.36 14.75 6.65
C ALA A 147 -6.40 13.68 5.55
N ILE A 148 -7.60 13.26 5.13
CA ILE A 148 -7.80 12.31 4.02
C ILE A 148 -7.21 12.85 2.72
N SER A 149 -7.49 14.11 2.37
CA SER A 149 -6.97 14.76 1.17
C SER A 149 -5.46 14.85 1.16
N THR A 150 -4.83 15.15 2.30
CA THR A 150 -3.36 15.20 2.43
C THR A 150 -2.73 13.86 2.08
N VAL A 151 -3.28 12.76 2.60
CA VAL A 151 -2.82 11.40 2.33
C VAL A 151 -3.09 11.00 0.87
N LEU A 152 -4.23 11.43 0.31
CA LEU A 152 -4.59 11.19 -1.10
C LEU A 152 -3.61 11.90 -2.06
N VAL A 153 -3.30 13.18 -1.83
CA VAL A 153 -2.35 13.95 -2.65
C VAL A 153 -0.97 13.29 -2.62
N ALA A 154 -0.54 12.76 -1.48
CA ALA A 154 0.71 12.02 -1.37
C ALA A 154 0.75 10.80 -2.31
N THR A 155 -0.37 10.07 -2.45
CA THR A 155 -0.47 8.97 -3.43
C THR A 155 -0.29 9.45 -4.87
N THR A 156 -0.85 10.61 -5.21
CA THR A 156 -0.73 11.19 -6.56
C THR A 156 0.73 11.52 -6.89
N LEU A 157 1.49 12.06 -5.93
CA LEU A 157 2.93 12.29 -6.10
C LEU A 157 3.68 10.98 -6.41
N GLY A 158 3.41 9.92 -5.66
CA GLY A 158 3.96 8.59 -5.94
C GLY A 158 3.53 8.06 -7.30
N GLY A 159 2.25 8.24 -7.65
CA GLY A 159 1.68 7.82 -8.94
C GLY A 159 2.31 8.50 -10.16
N VAL A 160 2.75 9.74 -10.02
CA VAL A 160 3.51 10.45 -11.06
C VAL A 160 4.92 9.88 -11.20
N LEU A 161 5.56 9.51 -10.10
CA LEU A 161 6.91 8.94 -10.11
C LEU A 161 6.95 7.55 -10.77
N GLY A 162 5.92 6.73 -10.58
CA GLY A 162 5.89 5.34 -11.08
C GLY A 162 6.11 5.23 -12.59
N PRO A 163 5.28 5.84 -13.45
CA PRO A 163 5.45 5.80 -14.90
C PRO A 163 6.79 6.41 -15.37
N ASN A 164 7.25 7.49 -14.71
CA ASN A 164 8.53 8.13 -15.04
C ASN A 164 9.74 7.23 -14.74
N LEU A 165 9.61 6.31 -13.79
CA LEU A 165 10.64 5.35 -13.42
C LEU A 165 10.51 4.01 -14.18
N ALA A 166 9.49 3.84 -15.03
CA ALA A 166 9.28 2.58 -15.75
C ALA A 166 10.43 2.25 -16.71
N ALA A 167 10.93 3.22 -17.48
CA ALA A 167 12.04 3.00 -18.40
C ALA A 167 13.36 2.71 -17.66
N PRO A 168 13.82 3.50 -16.66
CA PRO A 168 15.00 3.18 -15.88
C PRO A 168 14.92 1.82 -15.19
N THR A 169 13.80 1.48 -14.58
CA THR A 169 13.64 0.18 -13.90
C THR A 169 13.57 -0.98 -14.89
N GLY A 170 13.03 -0.76 -16.10
CA GLY A 170 13.09 -1.73 -17.19
C GLY A 170 14.53 -1.99 -17.66
N ALA A 171 15.39 -0.97 -17.68
CA ALA A 171 16.82 -1.15 -17.96
C ALA A 171 17.53 -1.96 -16.86
N VAL A 172 17.20 -1.70 -15.60
CA VAL A 172 17.72 -2.49 -14.46
C VAL A 172 17.25 -3.94 -14.55
N ALA A 173 15.98 -4.21 -14.84
CA ALA A 173 15.49 -5.57 -15.04
C ALA A 173 16.25 -6.30 -16.14
N HIS A 174 16.49 -5.62 -17.26
CA HIS A 174 17.25 -6.19 -18.38
C HIS A 174 18.70 -6.52 -17.99
N ALA A 175 19.36 -5.66 -17.22
CA ALA A 175 20.70 -5.93 -16.69
C ALA A 175 20.74 -7.14 -15.74
N LEU A 176 19.61 -7.45 -15.09
CA LEU A 176 19.42 -8.63 -14.25
C LEU A 176 18.93 -9.87 -15.05
N HIS A 177 18.98 -9.84 -16.38
CA HIS A 177 18.49 -10.89 -17.27
C HIS A 177 16.98 -11.19 -17.11
N LEU A 178 16.21 -10.19 -16.71
CA LEU A 178 14.75 -10.25 -16.61
C LEU A 178 14.09 -9.51 -17.78
N PRO A 179 12.84 -9.85 -18.15
CA PRO A 179 12.09 -9.08 -19.12
C PRO A 179 11.96 -7.61 -18.68
N ARG A 180 12.10 -6.67 -19.62
CA ARG A 180 12.02 -5.22 -19.31
C ARG A 180 10.70 -4.83 -18.63
N LEU A 181 9.60 -5.51 -18.96
CA LEU A 181 8.29 -5.30 -18.35
C LEU A 181 8.21 -5.71 -16.87
N ALA A 182 9.18 -6.50 -16.37
CA ALA A 182 9.29 -6.79 -14.94
C ALA A 182 9.88 -5.62 -14.12
N GLY A 183 10.55 -4.66 -14.78
CA GLY A 183 11.22 -3.53 -14.12
C GLY A 183 10.30 -2.70 -13.21
N PRO A 184 9.12 -2.24 -13.66
CA PRO A 184 8.17 -1.54 -12.82
C PRO A 184 7.72 -2.32 -11.59
N PHE A 185 7.69 -3.66 -11.64
CA PHE A 185 7.38 -4.50 -10.48
C PHE A 185 8.55 -4.64 -9.50
N LEU A 186 9.81 -4.48 -9.96
CA LEU A 186 10.96 -4.30 -9.05
C LEU A 186 10.79 -3.02 -8.22
N LEU A 187 10.43 -1.91 -8.88
CA LEU A 187 10.12 -0.66 -8.19
C LEU A 187 8.96 -0.84 -7.21
N ALA A 188 7.88 -1.50 -7.64
CA ALA A 188 6.70 -1.74 -6.82
C ALA A 188 7.02 -2.59 -5.59
N GLY A 189 7.79 -3.65 -5.74
CA GLY A 189 8.22 -4.50 -4.63
C GLY A 189 9.03 -3.74 -3.59
N LEU A 190 10.01 -2.94 -4.03
CA LEU A 190 10.80 -2.08 -3.16
C LEU A 190 9.93 -1.01 -2.48
N ALA A 191 9.06 -0.35 -3.24
CA ALA A 191 8.19 0.71 -2.75
C ALA A 191 7.19 0.21 -1.70
N TYR A 192 6.54 -0.93 -1.94
CA TYR A 192 5.61 -1.54 -0.98
C TYR A 192 6.35 -2.08 0.25
N THR A 193 7.54 -2.67 0.08
CA THR A 193 8.37 -3.11 1.21
C THR A 193 8.76 -1.91 2.07
N ALA A 194 9.23 -0.83 1.46
CA ALA A 194 9.59 0.39 2.17
C ALA A 194 8.37 1.02 2.88
N ALA A 195 7.20 1.06 2.23
CA ALA A 195 5.96 1.54 2.85
C ALA A 195 5.55 0.67 4.06
N ALA A 196 5.63 -0.66 3.93
CA ALA A 196 5.36 -1.58 5.04
C ALA A 196 6.33 -1.36 6.22
N LEU A 197 7.63 -1.19 5.95
CA LEU A 197 8.63 -0.92 6.98
C LEU A 197 8.42 0.43 7.66
N VAL A 198 8.11 1.49 6.90
CA VAL A 198 7.79 2.81 7.46
C VAL A 198 6.60 2.73 8.41
N LEU A 199 5.52 2.05 8.00
CA LEU A 199 4.34 1.86 8.86
C LEU A 199 4.66 0.99 10.08
N ALA A 200 5.37 -0.13 9.90
CA ALA A 200 5.73 -1.02 10.98
C ALA A 200 6.58 -0.35 12.05
N THR A 201 7.48 0.54 11.66
CA THR A 201 8.44 1.18 12.58
C THR A 201 8.00 2.52 13.10
N ARG A 202 7.24 3.31 12.31
CA ARG A 202 6.94 4.72 12.63
C ARG A 202 5.47 5.01 12.91
N LEU A 203 4.52 4.11 12.60
CA LEU A 203 3.11 4.35 12.91
C LEU A 203 2.83 4.04 14.39
N HIS A 204 3.39 4.87 15.25
CA HIS A 204 3.22 4.85 16.69
C HIS A 204 2.93 6.25 17.23
N PRO A 205 1.95 6.40 18.15
CA PRO A 205 0.99 5.38 18.57
C PRO A 205 0.02 4.99 17.44
N ASP A 206 -0.63 3.83 17.56
CA ASP A 206 -1.61 3.40 16.56
C ASP A 206 -2.86 4.30 16.60
N PRO A 207 -3.20 4.99 15.48
CA PRO A 207 -4.26 5.99 15.49
C PRO A 207 -5.64 5.42 15.84
N MET A 208 -5.96 4.21 15.37
CA MET A 208 -7.25 3.59 15.67
C MET A 208 -7.37 3.16 17.13
N LEU A 209 -6.30 2.62 17.71
CA LEU A 209 -6.31 2.18 19.12
C LEU A 209 -6.43 3.38 20.06
N VAL A 210 -5.70 4.47 19.78
CA VAL A 210 -5.79 5.72 20.53
C VAL A 210 -7.20 6.31 20.43
N ALA A 211 -7.76 6.39 19.21
CA ALA A 211 -9.11 6.92 19.01
C ALA A 211 -10.18 6.11 19.77
N ARG A 212 -10.07 4.78 19.77
CA ARG A 212 -10.98 3.90 20.52
C ARG A 212 -10.85 4.06 22.03
N ALA A 213 -9.62 4.11 22.52
CA ALA A 213 -9.38 4.29 23.96
C ALA A 213 -9.85 5.65 24.46
N ALA A 214 -9.72 6.70 23.64
CA ALA A 214 -10.24 8.04 23.96
C ALA A 214 -11.77 8.13 23.93
N ALA A 215 -12.44 7.28 23.14
CA ALA A 215 -13.90 7.23 23.04
C ALA A 215 -14.55 6.30 24.10
N ALA A 216 -13.77 5.50 24.83
CA ALA A 216 -14.27 4.63 25.88
C ALA A 216 -14.76 5.48 27.08
N PRO A 217 -15.94 5.16 27.69
CA PRO A 217 -16.38 5.83 28.90
C PRO A 217 -15.32 5.67 30.01
N ALA A 218 -15.09 6.72 30.80
CA ALA A 218 -14.30 6.61 32.01
C ALA A 218 -14.97 5.61 32.95
N ALA A 219 -14.27 4.53 33.30
CA ALA A 219 -14.77 3.50 34.22
C ALA A 219 -14.81 4.02 35.67
#